data_082664c439589af01b5f28591869e35c
#
_entry.id   082664c439589af01b5f28591869e35c
#
_cell.length_a   1.000
_cell.length_b   1.000
_cell.length_c   1.000
_cell.angle_alpha   90.00
_cell.angle_beta   90.00
_cell.angle_gamma   90.00
#
_symmetry.space_group_name_H-M   'P 1'
#
loop_
_entity.id
_entity.type
_entity.pdbx_description
1 polymer ?
#
loop_
_entity_poly.entity_id
_entity_poly.type
_entity_poly.pdbx_seq_one_letter_code
_entity_poly.pdbx_strand_id
1 'polypeptide(L)'
;KAAGYSFGKNEAWYFLETAKGADIVFGHNAVDENDLRSYVSQGRWDDLVRHLKVHDDDFVYIPAGTLHACGANVIVYEVQQSTDVTYRFYDYDRVGADGAKRQLHLEQAIDCLKYGSDLNRVRYDARVEAYGGCIRTTYTDSSSFTIEKLVVDDDTYVLEGACYELVS
;
A
#
# COMPACT_ATOMS: atom_id res chain seq x y z
N LYS A 1 -15.37 -8.15 -0.39
CA LYS A 1 -16.25 -8.97 0.50
C LYS A 1 -16.05 -10.48 0.26
N ALA A 2 -15.07 -10.87 -0.54
CA ALA A 2 -14.62 -12.24 -0.60
C ALA A 2 -14.15 -12.67 0.81
N ALA A 3 -14.28 -13.91 1.19
CA ALA A 3 -13.95 -14.45 2.51
C ALA A 3 -14.87 -14.02 3.68
N GLY A 4 -16.04 -13.41 3.44
CA GLY A 4 -17.04 -13.14 4.49
C GLY A 4 -16.78 -11.92 5.37
N TYR A 5 -15.75 -11.13 5.08
CA TYR A 5 -15.49 -9.87 5.79
C TYR A 5 -16.41 -8.75 5.29
N SER A 6 -16.83 -7.87 6.20
CA SER A 6 -17.71 -6.73 5.89
C SER A 6 -16.96 -5.58 5.20
N PHE A 7 -15.64 -5.54 5.30
CA PHE A 7 -14.74 -4.53 4.73
C PHE A 7 -13.53 -5.18 4.04
N GLY A 8 -12.89 -4.43 3.17
CA GLY A 8 -11.61 -4.82 2.58
C GLY A 8 -10.44 -4.42 3.48
N LYS A 9 -9.22 -4.72 3.06
CA LYS A 9 -7.98 -4.35 3.73
C LYS A 9 -7.43 -3.08 3.08
N ASN A 10 -7.72 -1.92 3.68
CA ASN A 10 -7.03 -0.68 3.34
C ASN A 10 -5.69 -0.65 4.06
N GLU A 11 -4.67 -0.18 3.38
CA GLU A 11 -3.30 -0.12 3.87
C GLU A 11 -2.69 1.25 3.58
N ALA A 12 -1.59 1.56 4.23
CA ALA A 12 -0.78 2.72 3.92
C ALA A 12 0.68 2.42 4.21
N TRP A 13 1.55 2.94 3.36
CA TRP A 13 2.99 2.81 3.48
C TRP A 13 3.64 4.18 3.59
N TYR A 14 4.46 4.36 4.62
CA TYR A 14 5.36 5.50 4.77
C TYR A 14 6.79 4.99 4.57
N PHE A 15 7.52 5.60 3.64
CA PHE A 15 8.86 5.18 3.26
C PHE A 15 9.90 5.84 4.17
N LEU A 16 10.53 5.01 5.01
CA LEU A 16 11.57 5.44 5.95
C LEU A 16 12.91 5.58 5.25
N GLU A 17 13.23 4.63 4.35
CA GLU A 17 14.49 4.60 3.60
C GLU A 17 14.27 3.95 2.24
N THR A 18 14.84 4.54 1.19
CA THR A 18 14.75 4.05 -0.18
C THR A 18 16.11 4.16 -0.88
N ALA A 19 16.52 3.12 -1.60
CA ALA A 19 17.69 3.23 -2.46
C ALA A 19 17.38 4.09 -3.70
N LYS A 20 18.42 4.66 -4.29
CA LYS A 20 18.27 5.43 -5.53
C LYS A 20 17.58 4.62 -6.63
N GLY A 21 16.47 5.12 -7.11
CA GLY A 21 15.67 4.51 -8.17
C GLY A 21 14.74 3.41 -7.72
N ALA A 22 14.55 3.24 -6.39
CA ALA A 22 13.58 2.29 -5.84
C ALA A 22 12.18 2.52 -6.39
N ASP A 23 11.44 1.44 -6.55
CA ASP A 23 10.04 1.46 -6.93
C ASP A 23 9.25 0.36 -6.22
N ILE A 24 7.94 0.52 -6.25
CA ILE A 24 6.97 -0.47 -5.80
C ILE A 24 6.03 -0.83 -6.95
N VAL A 25 5.42 -2.00 -6.89
CA VAL A 25 4.27 -2.28 -7.73
C VAL A 25 3.06 -1.58 -7.14
N PHE A 26 2.34 -0.80 -7.96
CA PHE A 26 1.13 -0.11 -7.56
C PHE A 26 0.11 -0.02 -8.71
N GLY A 27 -0.91 -0.87 -8.66
CA GLY A 27 -1.93 -0.99 -9.69
C GLY A 27 -1.53 -1.87 -10.87
N HIS A 28 -2.38 -1.88 -11.89
CA HIS A 28 -2.20 -2.67 -13.10
C HIS A 28 -2.74 -1.94 -14.34
N ASN A 29 -2.35 -2.41 -15.53
CA ASN A 29 -2.70 -1.82 -16.82
C ASN A 29 -3.97 -2.42 -17.45
N ALA A 30 -4.48 -3.54 -16.92
CA ALA A 30 -5.69 -4.17 -17.46
C ALA A 30 -6.91 -3.25 -17.32
N VAL A 31 -7.70 -3.18 -18.37
CA VAL A 31 -8.89 -2.31 -18.44
C VAL A 31 -10.14 -2.98 -17.87
N ASP A 32 -10.18 -4.32 -17.91
CA ASP A 32 -11.24 -5.16 -17.36
C ASP A 32 -10.72 -6.55 -16.98
N GLU A 33 -11.60 -7.41 -16.48
CA GLU A 33 -11.25 -8.76 -16.07
C GLU A 33 -10.75 -9.63 -17.23
N ASN A 34 -11.34 -9.52 -18.42
CA ASN A 34 -10.95 -10.32 -19.57
C ASN A 34 -9.53 -9.96 -20.03
N ASP A 35 -9.23 -8.67 -20.05
CA ASP A 35 -7.91 -8.17 -20.38
C ASP A 35 -6.89 -8.63 -19.32
N LEU A 36 -7.23 -8.55 -18.04
CA LEU A 36 -6.39 -9.06 -16.94
C LEU A 36 -6.07 -10.55 -17.12
N ARG A 37 -7.09 -11.38 -17.38
CA ARG A 37 -6.94 -12.81 -17.62
C ARG A 37 -6.08 -13.10 -18.85
N SER A 38 -6.17 -12.26 -19.87
CA SER A 38 -5.32 -12.34 -21.06
C SER A 38 -3.83 -12.12 -20.72
N TYR A 39 -3.51 -11.08 -19.92
CA TYR A 39 -2.14 -10.87 -19.45
C TYR A 39 -1.62 -12.06 -18.64
N VAL A 40 -2.42 -12.55 -17.71
CA VAL A 40 -2.06 -13.69 -16.85
C VAL A 40 -1.81 -14.96 -17.65
N SER A 41 -2.72 -15.32 -18.59
CA SER A 41 -2.62 -16.54 -19.40
C SER A 41 -1.42 -16.52 -20.35
N GLN A 42 -0.97 -15.34 -20.74
CA GLN A 42 0.21 -15.15 -21.59
C GLN A 42 1.50 -14.96 -20.79
N GLY A 43 1.45 -14.94 -19.47
CA GLY A 43 2.61 -14.69 -18.62
C GLY A 43 3.20 -13.28 -18.73
N ARG A 44 2.41 -12.31 -19.18
CA ARG A 44 2.85 -10.93 -19.45
C ARG A 44 2.77 -10.07 -18.18
N TRP A 45 3.48 -10.51 -17.14
CA TRP A 45 3.45 -9.87 -15.82
C TRP A 45 4.03 -8.46 -15.84
N ASP A 46 5.17 -8.26 -16.53
CA ASP A 46 5.85 -6.96 -16.58
C ASP A 46 5.02 -5.91 -17.34
N ASP A 47 4.23 -6.33 -18.33
CA ASP A 47 3.32 -5.44 -19.05
C ASP A 47 2.06 -5.14 -18.20
N LEU A 48 1.67 -6.07 -17.33
CA LEU A 48 0.48 -5.97 -16.51
C LEU A 48 0.66 -5.01 -15.34
N VAL A 49 1.74 -5.15 -14.58
CA VAL A 49 1.94 -4.38 -13.34
C VAL A 49 2.41 -2.96 -13.64
N ARG A 50 2.01 -2.02 -12.78
CA ARG A 50 2.52 -0.66 -12.82
C ARG A 50 3.53 -0.44 -11.72
N HIS A 51 4.60 0.27 -12.06
CA HIS A 51 5.64 0.66 -11.12
C HIS A 51 5.51 2.12 -10.73
N LEU A 52 5.60 2.39 -9.43
CA LEU A 52 5.63 3.71 -8.86
C LEU A 52 7.00 3.96 -8.23
N LYS A 53 7.70 5.01 -8.69
CA LYS A 53 8.94 5.46 -8.05
C LYS A 53 8.65 6.07 -6.69
N VAL A 54 9.46 5.70 -5.71
CA VAL A 54 9.34 6.13 -4.32
C VAL A 54 10.65 6.69 -3.78
N HIS A 55 10.53 7.60 -2.81
CA HIS A 55 11.63 8.28 -2.14
C HIS A 55 11.39 8.26 -0.63
N ASP A 56 12.42 8.59 0.13
CA ASP A 56 12.30 8.80 1.56
C ASP A 56 11.21 9.85 1.85
N ASP A 57 10.48 9.66 2.93
CA ASP A 57 9.33 10.47 3.34
C ASP A 57 8.10 10.42 2.41
N ASP A 58 8.12 9.62 1.33
CA ASP A 58 6.92 9.40 0.54
C ASP A 58 5.86 8.65 1.36
N PHE A 59 4.60 8.96 1.06
CA PHE A 59 3.44 8.29 1.64
C PHE A 59 2.51 7.76 0.53
N VAL A 60 2.10 6.51 0.66
CA VAL A 60 1.20 5.85 -0.30
C VAL A 60 0.04 5.21 0.45
N TYR A 61 -1.17 5.66 0.18
CA TYR A 61 -2.39 4.98 0.63
C TYR A 61 -2.80 3.92 -0.39
N ILE A 62 -3.11 2.73 0.09
CA ILE A 62 -3.41 1.54 -0.72
C ILE A 62 -4.86 1.11 -0.43
N PRO A 63 -5.84 1.58 -1.21
CA PRO A 63 -7.22 1.12 -1.05
C PRO A 63 -7.35 -0.38 -1.29
N ALA A 64 -8.24 -1.03 -0.55
CA ALA A 64 -8.57 -2.44 -0.78
C ALA A 64 -8.93 -2.70 -2.25
N GLY A 65 -8.40 -3.78 -2.81
CA GLY A 65 -8.55 -4.15 -4.22
C GLY A 65 -7.51 -3.52 -5.15
N THR A 66 -6.50 -2.84 -4.61
CA THR A 66 -5.34 -2.36 -5.37
C THR A 66 -4.29 -3.45 -5.45
N LEU A 67 -3.84 -3.81 -6.66
CA LEU A 67 -2.68 -4.67 -6.84
C LEU A 67 -1.43 -3.93 -6.39
N HIS A 68 -0.69 -4.48 -5.43
CA HIS A 68 0.50 -3.83 -4.92
C HIS A 68 1.54 -4.85 -4.40
N ALA A 69 2.79 -4.46 -4.43
CA ALA A 69 3.88 -5.21 -3.83
C ALA A 69 5.04 -4.27 -3.47
N CYS A 70 5.65 -4.53 -2.33
CA CYS A 70 6.85 -3.83 -1.93
C CYS A 70 8.00 -4.19 -2.87
N GLY A 71 8.73 -3.18 -3.30
CA GLY A 71 9.93 -3.34 -4.14
C GLY A 71 11.16 -3.73 -3.34
N ALA A 72 12.28 -3.88 -4.03
CA ALA A 72 13.56 -4.10 -3.39
C ALA A 72 14.15 -2.79 -2.84
N ASN A 73 14.98 -2.92 -1.80
CA ASN A 73 15.76 -1.81 -1.24
C ASN A 73 14.90 -0.64 -0.75
N VAL A 74 13.81 -0.94 -0.08
CA VAL A 74 12.96 0.02 0.63
C VAL A 74 12.72 -0.46 2.05
N ILE A 75 12.66 0.47 2.99
CA ILE A 75 12.17 0.25 4.36
C ILE A 75 10.91 1.05 4.51
N VAL A 76 9.81 0.36 4.84
CA VAL A 76 8.50 0.98 4.98
C VAL A 76 7.92 0.74 6.37
N TYR A 77 7.23 1.75 6.87
CA TYR A 77 6.29 1.60 7.97
C TYR A 77 4.91 1.36 7.36
N GLU A 78 4.32 0.19 7.63
CA GLU A 78 3.02 -0.21 7.11
C GLU A 78 1.95 -0.12 8.19
N VAL A 79 0.85 0.54 7.87
CA VAL A 79 -0.39 0.52 8.65
C VAL A 79 -1.47 -0.13 7.81
N GLN A 80 -2.20 -1.08 8.39
CA GLN A 80 -3.27 -1.78 7.69
C GLN A 80 -4.49 -2.01 8.58
N GLN A 81 -5.65 -2.15 7.97
CA GLN A 81 -6.83 -2.62 8.71
C GLN A 81 -6.59 -4.04 9.24
N SER A 82 -7.12 -4.31 10.44
CA SER A 82 -6.92 -5.58 11.15
C SER A 82 -7.66 -6.73 10.47
N THR A 83 -7.08 -7.25 9.39
CA THR A 83 -7.50 -8.46 8.67
C THR A 83 -6.27 -9.16 8.11
N ASP A 84 -6.26 -10.47 8.19
CA ASP A 84 -5.18 -11.34 7.70
C ASP A 84 -5.41 -11.84 6.26
N VAL A 85 -6.50 -11.39 5.61
CA VAL A 85 -6.81 -11.79 4.24
C VAL A 85 -5.87 -11.08 3.26
N THR A 86 -4.98 -11.84 2.67
CA THR A 86 -4.11 -11.43 1.57
C THR A 86 -4.25 -12.43 0.43
N TYR A 87 -4.63 -11.95 -0.75
CA TYR A 87 -4.66 -12.78 -1.95
C TYR A 87 -3.40 -12.58 -2.76
N ARG A 88 -2.56 -13.63 -2.82
CA ARG A 88 -1.32 -13.60 -3.60
C ARG A 88 -1.64 -13.75 -5.07
N PHE A 89 -1.48 -12.67 -5.83
CA PHE A 89 -1.76 -12.63 -7.25
C PHE A 89 -0.58 -13.14 -8.07
N TYR A 90 0.64 -12.68 -7.76
CA TYR A 90 1.90 -13.07 -8.39
C TYR A 90 3.02 -13.10 -7.36
N ASP A 91 3.97 -14.01 -7.51
CA ASP A 91 5.05 -14.22 -6.54
C ASP A 91 6.44 -14.32 -7.19
N TYR A 92 6.60 -13.83 -8.41
CA TYR A 92 7.87 -13.83 -9.15
C TYR A 92 8.50 -15.23 -9.24
N ASP A 93 7.68 -16.28 -9.26
CA ASP A 93 8.11 -17.68 -9.27
C ASP A 93 9.05 -18.06 -8.11
N ARG A 94 9.04 -17.32 -7.01
CA ARG A 94 9.90 -17.58 -5.86
C ARG A 94 9.62 -18.93 -5.25
N VAL A 95 10.71 -19.58 -4.85
CA VAL A 95 10.69 -20.89 -4.21
C VAL A 95 11.03 -20.69 -2.75
N GLY A 96 10.24 -21.30 -1.86
CA GLY A 96 10.49 -21.29 -0.43
C GLY A 96 11.70 -22.14 -0.03
N ALA A 97 12.08 -22.12 1.24
CA ALA A 97 13.18 -22.91 1.78
C ALA A 97 12.95 -24.43 1.63
N ASP A 98 11.69 -24.84 1.50
CA ASP A 98 11.24 -26.22 1.26
C ASP A 98 11.30 -26.65 -0.22
N GLY A 99 11.74 -25.75 -1.12
CA GLY A 99 11.77 -26.01 -2.55
C GLY A 99 10.42 -25.87 -3.26
N ALA A 100 9.35 -25.49 -2.55
CA ALA A 100 8.03 -25.31 -3.13
C ALA A 100 7.72 -23.84 -3.47
N LYS A 101 6.96 -23.61 -4.55
CA LYS A 101 6.39 -22.30 -4.85
C LYS A 101 5.25 -22.00 -3.88
N ARG A 102 5.12 -20.75 -3.46
CA ARG A 102 3.98 -20.32 -2.65
C ARG A 102 2.69 -20.39 -3.46
N GLN A 103 1.61 -20.77 -2.78
CA GLN A 103 0.29 -20.85 -3.42
C GLN A 103 -0.18 -19.46 -3.88
N LEU A 104 -0.65 -19.39 -5.13
CA LEU A 104 -1.34 -18.21 -5.67
C LEU A 104 -2.84 -18.34 -5.42
N HIS A 105 -3.51 -17.20 -5.29
CA HIS A 105 -4.94 -17.06 -5.07
C HIS A 105 -5.56 -16.24 -6.21
N LEU A 106 -5.28 -16.66 -7.47
CA LEU A 106 -5.59 -15.87 -8.67
C LEU A 106 -7.07 -15.50 -8.79
N GLU A 107 -7.97 -16.47 -8.65
CA GLU A 107 -9.41 -16.22 -8.81
C GLU A 107 -9.94 -15.26 -7.73
N GLN A 108 -9.56 -15.49 -6.48
CA GLN A 108 -9.98 -14.63 -5.37
C GLN A 108 -9.39 -13.21 -5.51
N ALA A 109 -8.15 -13.10 -6.03
CA ALA A 109 -7.53 -11.81 -6.27
C ALA A 109 -8.24 -11.07 -7.41
N ILE A 110 -8.54 -11.76 -8.53
CA ILE A 110 -9.27 -11.20 -9.68
C ILE A 110 -10.63 -10.66 -9.26
N ASP A 111 -11.38 -11.41 -8.44
CA ASP A 111 -12.69 -11.02 -7.90
C ASP A 111 -12.63 -9.73 -7.04
N CYS A 112 -11.47 -9.42 -6.48
CA CYS A 112 -11.28 -8.28 -5.59
C CYS A 112 -10.63 -7.08 -6.25
N LEU A 113 -9.95 -7.27 -7.39
CA LEU A 113 -9.22 -6.19 -8.06
C LEU A 113 -10.15 -5.09 -8.56
N LYS A 114 -9.64 -3.87 -8.51
CA LYS A 114 -10.29 -2.69 -9.07
C LYS A 114 -9.67 -2.34 -10.41
N TYR A 115 -10.51 -1.98 -11.36
CA TYR A 115 -10.13 -1.60 -12.72
C TYR A 115 -10.35 -0.10 -12.93
N GLY A 116 -9.60 0.51 -13.86
CA GLY A 116 -9.82 1.87 -14.30
C GLY A 116 -8.93 2.92 -13.63
N SER A 117 -9.27 4.18 -13.88
CA SER A 117 -8.40 5.34 -13.57
C SER A 117 -8.35 5.73 -12.09
N ASP A 118 -9.25 5.23 -11.26
CA ASP A 118 -9.28 5.55 -9.82
C ASP A 118 -8.05 5.02 -9.05
N LEU A 119 -7.33 4.09 -9.66
CA LEU A 119 -6.03 3.61 -9.15
C LEU A 119 -4.89 4.63 -9.26
N ASN A 120 -5.12 5.78 -9.88
CA ASN A 120 -4.10 6.79 -10.12
C ASN A 120 -3.96 7.81 -8.97
N ARG A 121 -4.80 7.79 -7.97
CA ARG A 121 -4.68 8.65 -6.79
C ARG A 121 -3.74 8.04 -5.76
N VAL A 122 -2.46 8.10 -6.06
CA VAL A 122 -1.41 7.49 -5.26
C VAL A 122 -0.94 8.38 -4.11
N ARG A 123 -1.10 9.69 -4.24
CA ARG A 123 -0.65 10.67 -3.25
C ARG A 123 -1.83 11.43 -2.71
N TYR A 124 -1.99 11.42 -1.40
CA TYR A 124 -2.84 12.37 -0.70
C TYR A 124 -2.08 13.67 -0.55
N ASP A 125 -2.78 14.80 -0.74
CA ASP A 125 -2.22 16.10 -0.39
C ASP A 125 -2.07 16.14 1.13
N ALA A 126 -0.84 16.03 1.60
CA ALA A 126 -0.54 16.08 3.02
C ALA A 126 -0.89 17.48 3.55
N ARG A 127 -1.66 17.52 4.65
CA ARG A 127 -1.94 18.77 5.36
C ARG A 127 -0.86 19.00 6.40
N VAL A 128 -0.17 20.13 6.30
CA VAL A 128 0.89 20.52 7.24
C VAL A 128 0.40 21.68 8.10
N GLU A 129 0.51 21.51 9.41
CA GLU A 129 0.13 22.51 10.41
C GLU A 129 1.30 22.72 11.38
N ALA A 130 1.57 23.98 11.71
CA ALA A 130 2.62 24.34 12.67
C ALA A 130 2.01 24.90 13.96
N TYR A 131 2.48 24.43 15.11
CA TYR A 131 2.03 24.83 16.43
C TYR A 131 3.26 25.09 17.34
N GLY A 132 3.65 26.35 17.48
CA GLY A 132 4.86 26.65 18.24
C GLY A 132 6.10 25.96 17.66
N GLY A 133 6.80 25.15 18.46
CA GLY A 133 7.94 24.34 18.05
C GLY A 133 7.59 22.97 17.42
N CYS A 134 6.31 22.73 17.09
CA CYS A 134 5.86 21.44 16.57
C CYS A 134 5.30 21.58 15.16
N ILE A 135 5.57 20.58 14.30
CA ILE A 135 4.99 20.45 12.97
C ILE A 135 4.21 19.14 12.90
N ARG A 136 2.92 19.24 12.56
CA ARG A 136 2.06 18.09 12.29
C ARG A 136 1.80 17.98 10.81
N THR A 137 2.08 16.80 10.23
CA THR A 137 1.76 16.47 8.85
C THR A 137 0.73 15.35 8.85
N THR A 138 -0.49 15.63 8.44
CA THR A 138 -1.55 14.62 8.25
C THR A 138 -1.46 14.08 6.83
N TYR A 139 -1.09 12.80 6.67
CA TYR A 139 -0.93 12.13 5.38
C TYR A 139 -2.24 11.55 4.87
N THR A 140 -3.05 11.00 5.74
CA THR A 140 -4.39 10.50 5.41
C THR A 140 -5.34 10.66 6.58
N ASP A 141 -6.58 10.97 6.26
CA ASP A 141 -7.72 10.99 7.17
C ASP A 141 -8.84 10.21 6.48
N SER A 142 -8.76 8.89 6.58
CA SER A 142 -9.71 7.97 5.96
C SER A 142 -10.73 7.45 6.97
N SER A 143 -11.78 6.81 6.50
CA SER A 143 -12.74 6.13 7.37
C SER A 143 -12.14 4.91 8.11
N SER A 144 -10.92 4.50 7.77
CA SER A 144 -10.25 3.33 8.34
C SER A 144 -9.25 3.69 9.43
N PHE A 145 -8.44 4.72 9.17
CA PHE A 145 -7.41 5.24 10.07
C PHE A 145 -6.94 6.62 9.62
N THR A 146 -6.35 7.35 10.56
CA THR A 146 -5.62 8.60 10.31
C THR A 146 -4.14 8.36 10.56
N ILE A 147 -3.27 8.88 9.69
CA ILE A 147 -1.82 8.82 9.85
C ILE A 147 -1.26 10.22 9.87
N GLU A 148 -0.49 10.50 10.91
CA GLU A 148 0.15 11.79 11.13
C GLU A 148 1.63 11.61 11.46
N LYS A 149 2.46 12.52 10.97
CA LYS A 149 3.86 12.69 11.39
C LYS A 149 3.95 13.93 12.26
N LEU A 150 4.51 13.75 13.44
CA LEU A 150 4.80 14.85 14.38
C LEU A 150 6.31 15.06 14.45
N VAL A 151 6.73 16.28 14.18
CA VAL A 151 8.09 16.74 14.44
C VAL A 151 8.00 17.72 15.59
N VAL A 152 8.62 17.36 16.73
CA VAL A 152 8.61 18.16 17.95
C VAL A 152 10.04 18.65 18.20
N ASP A 153 10.25 19.95 18.11
CA ASP A 153 11.54 20.60 18.29
C ASP A 153 11.41 21.60 19.44
N ASP A 154 12.17 21.38 20.51
CA ASP A 154 12.26 22.24 21.70
C ASP A 154 10.92 22.54 22.43
N ASP A 155 9.89 21.69 22.26
CA ASP A 155 8.57 21.91 22.89
C ASP A 155 7.92 20.58 23.30
N THR A 156 6.69 20.68 23.78
CA THR A 156 5.85 19.53 24.17
C THR A 156 4.60 19.53 23.34
N TYR A 157 4.27 18.41 22.70
CA TYR A 157 3.03 18.20 22.00
C TYR A 157 2.15 17.25 22.81
N VAL A 158 0.91 17.68 23.10
CA VAL A 158 -0.08 16.86 23.80
C VAL A 158 -1.02 16.24 22.79
N LEU A 159 -1.06 14.90 22.75
CA LEU A 159 -2.04 14.16 21.96
C LEU A 159 -3.34 14.02 22.76
N GLU A 160 -4.44 14.48 22.18
CA GLU A 160 -5.76 14.32 22.71
C GLU A 160 -6.57 13.36 21.84
N GLY A 161 -7.13 12.30 22.44
CA GLY A 161 -7.94 11.32 21.72
C GLY A 161 -7.96 9.95 22.35
N ALA A 162 -8.65 9.01 21.72
CA ALA A 162 -8.96 7.70 22.31
C ALA A 162 -7.92 6.61 22.00
N CYS A 163 -7.24 6.65 20.87
CA CYS A 163 -6.32 5.59 20.44
C CYS A 163 -5.21 6.17 19.57
N TYR A 164 -3.98 6.08 20.06
CA TYR A 164 -2.76 6.40 19.32
C TYR A 164 -1.76 5.25 19.41
N GLU A 165 -1.09 4.97 18.31
CA GLU A 165 0.14 4.19 18.29
C GLU A 165 1.27 5.13 17.90
N LEU A 166 2.30 5.23 18.74
CA LEU A 166 3.48 6.07 18.50
C LEU A 166 4.63 5.20 18.02
N VAL A 167 5.23 5.60 16.92
CA VAL A 167 6.44 5.00 16.36
C VAL A 167 7.50 6.09 16.26
N SER A 168 8.65 5.89 16.91
CA SER A 168 9.77 6.84 16.94
C SER A 168 11.02 6.27 16.27
#